data_a24b4e131b043639a6883a8310cbd2ad
#
_entry.id   a24b4e131b043639a6883a8310cbd2ad
#
_cell.length_a   1.000
_cell.length_b   1.000
_cell.length_c   1.000
_cell.angle_alpha   90.00
_cell.angle_beta   90.00
_cell.angle_gamma   90.00
#
_symmetry.space_group_name_H-M   'P 1'
#
loop_
_entity.id
_entity.type
_entity.pdbx_description
1 polymer ?
#
loop_
_entity_poly.entity_id
_entity_poly.type
_entity_poly.pdbx_seq_one_letter_code
_entity_poly.pdbx_strand_id
1 'polypeptide(L)'
;MELDRSAGWVVAFVGGRFSWEVVFVEGDVLVLVEGKEVLADGVVGLTLRAVGEDGLPSWEPGAHIDLVLGDGLIRQYSLCGDPRDAGTWRIGVLKEGPGSTFVHERVQVGDRLTARGPRNHFLLKEAPRYLFLAGGIGVTPILSMVAAAEAAGAEWRLLYGGRRRSAMAFLDELSVYGERVEIRPQDEFGLLDLEGALREVTSGTLVYCCGPEPMLAAAEECCGALGVGGLRTERFSPKAVEGVDEAFDVELALSGRTLRIEAGRSILETVEKAGVNVLSSCREGTCGTCETPVLDGEPDHRDSVLTEEERADGGFMMICVSRARGSRLVLEL
;
A
#
# COMPACT_ATOMS: atom_id res chain seq x y z
N MET A 1 35.99 -12.53 9.85
CA MET A 1 35.32 -13.21 8.72
C MET A 1 34.33 -12.18 8.18
N GLU A 2 34.81 -11.40 7.23
CA GLU A 2 33.99 -10.35 6.58
C GLU A 2 32.89 -11.03 5.77
N LEU A 3 31.65 -10.67 6.05
CA LEU A 3 30.49 -11.11 5.28
C LEU A 3 30.42 -10.25 4.01
N ASP A 4 30.63 -10.88 2.88
CA ASP A 4 30.35 -10.30 1.57
C ASP A 4 28.84 -10.05 1.45
N ARG A 5 28.44 -8.78 1.37
CA ARG A 5 27.04 -8.32 1.33
C ARG A 5 26.40 -8.35 -0.07
N SER A 6 27.05 -8.98 -1.05
CA SER A 6 26.63 -8.97 -2.46
C SER A 6 26.03 -10.27 -2.98
N ALA A 7 25.76 -11.30 -2.16
CA ALA A 7 25.22 -12.57 -2.66
C ALA A 7 23.99 -13.01 -1.90
N GLY A 8 22.86 -13.08 -2.61
CA GLY A 8 21.67 -13.80 -2.20
C GLY A 8 21.93 -15.30 -2.05
N TRP A 9 21.22 -15.91 -1.10
CA TRP A 9 21.07 -17.35 -0.82
C TRP A 9 22.25 -18.05 -0.12
N VAL A 10 22.14 -18.20 1.18
CA VAL A 10 22.88 -19.25 1.91
C VAL A 10 21.88 -20.18 2.57
N VAL A 11 21.84 -21.42 2.11
CA VAL A 11 21.14 -22.51 2.78
C VAL A 11 22.13 -23.10 3.81
N ALA A 12 21.88 -22.92 5.09
CA ALA A 12 22.65 -23.56 6.13
C ALA A 12 21.93 -24.82 6.61
N PHE A 13 22.61 -25.95 6.48
CA PHE A 13 22.19 -27.25 7.03
C PHE A 13 22.85 -27.44 8.38
N VAL A 14 22.12 -27.33 9.49
CA VAL A 14 22.66 -27.64 10.82
C VAL A 14 21.70 -28.57 11.56
N GLY A 15 22.15 -29.80 11.79
CA GLY A 15 21.57 -30.66 12.83
C GLY A 15 20.23 -31.32 12.54
N GLY A 16 19.87 -31.65 11.29
CA GLY A 16 18.75 -32.56 11.00
C GLY A 16 17.34 -32.00 11.26
N ARG A 17 17.19 -30.69 11.39
CA ARG A 17 15.89 -29.97 11.40
C ARG A 17 15.92 -28.85 10.39
N PHE A 18 14.87 -28.73 9.59
CA PHE A 18 14.64 -27.55 8.76
C PHE A 18 14.34 -26.38 9.68
N SER A 19 15.30 -25.49 9.92
CA SER A 19 15.05 -24.16 10.43
C SER A 19 14.89 -23.24 9.22
N TRP A 20 13.77 -22.57 9.10
CA TRP A 20 13.56 -21.51 8.12
C TRP A 20 14.42 -20.31 8.53
N GLU A 21 15.57 -20.15 7.93
CA GLU A 21 16.32 -18.91 8.05
C GLU A 21 15.64 -17.87 7.15
N VAL A 22 15.26 -16.77 7.76
CA VAL A 22 14.74 -15.60 7.02
C VAL A 22 15.88 -15.08 6.15
N VAL A 23 15.75 -15.22 4.85
CA VAL A 23 16.69 -14.62 3.91
C VAL A 23 16.40 -13.12 3.88
N PHE A 24 17.31 -12.32 4.43
CA PHE A 24 17.24 -10.86 4.32
C PHE A 24 17.55 -10.46 2.88
N VAL A 25 16.64 -9.70 2.28
CA VAL A 25 16.84 -9.03 0.99
C VAL A 25 17.31 -7.61 1.29
N GLU A 26 18.07 -7.00 0.40
CA GLU A 26 18.48 -5.60 0.53
C GLU A 26 17.23 -4.71 0.76
N GLY A 27 17.24 -3.95 1.85
CA GLY A 27 16.08 -3.17 2.32
C GLY A 27 15.18 -3.86 3.35
N ASP A 28 15.47 -5.12 3.75
CA ASP A 28 14.76 -5.77 4.85
C ASP A 28 15.18 -5.16 6.20
N VAL A 29 14.21 -4.83 7.04
CA VAL A 29 14.40 -4.30 8.39
C VAL A 29 13.85 -5.29 9.40
N LEU A 30 14.67 -5.71 10.36
CA LEU A 30 14.21 -6.52 11.48
C LEU A 30 13.55 -5.59 12.51
N VAL A 31 12.29 -5.84 12.81
CA VAL A 31 11.52 -5.05 13.77
C VAL A 31 11.07 -5.91 14.96
N LEU A 32 11.04 -5.29 16.13
CA LEU A 32 10.47 -5.84 17.37
C LEU A 32 9.05 -5.30 17.53
N VAL A 33 8.10 -6.15 17.81
CA VAL A 33 6.76 -5.73 18.24
C VAL A 33 6.86 -5.20 19.66
N GLU A 34 6.91 -3.90 19.83
CA GLU A 34 7.00 -3.22 21.12
C GLU A 34 5.66 -3.06 21.79
N GLY A 35 4.60 -2.88 21.01
CA GLY A 35 3.23 -2.74 21.49
C GLY A 35 2.21 -3.44 20.58
N LYS A 36 1.14 -3.93 21.20
CA LYS A 36 -0.06 -4.45 20.53
C LYS A 36 -1.28 -4.03 21.34
N GLU A 37 -2.18 -3.31 20.74
CA GLU A 37 -3.39 -2.78 21.38
C GLU A 37 -4.64 -3.04 20.53
N VAL A 38 -5.80 -3.12 21.18
CA VAL A 38 -7.10 -3.17 20.47
C VAL A 38 -7.53 -1.73 20.20
N LEU A 39 -7.68 -1.38 18.94
CA LEU A 39 -8.08 -0.03 18.49
C LEU A 39 -9.60 0.08 18.28
N ALA A 40 -10.22 -1.01 17.83
CA ALA A 40 -11.66 -1.10 17.57
C ALA A 40 -12.06 -2.58 17.43
N ASP A 41 -13.36 -2.85 17.28
CA ASP A 41 -13.84 -4.20 16.97
C ASP A 41 -13.19 -4.73 15.69
N GLY A 42 -12.39 -5.78 15.83
CA GLY A 42 -11.67 -6.40 14.71
C GLY A 42 -10.45 -5.61 14.22
N VAL A 43 -9.99 -4.59 14.94
CA VAL A 43 -8.79 -3.81 14.58
C VAL A 43 -7.78 -3.82 15.72
N VAL A 44 -6.53 -4.19 15.42
CA VAL A 44 -5.40 -4.06 16.35
C VAL A 44 -4.37 -3.09 15.82
N GLY A 45 -3.75 -2.36 16.72
CA GLY A 45 -2.56 -1.55 16.45
C GLY A 45 -1.30 -2.32 16.81
N LEU A 46 -0.25 -2.20 16.00
CA LEU A 46 1.10 -2.63 16.34
C LEU A 46 2.02 -1.43 16.36
N THR A 47 2.86 -1.38 17.40
CA THR A 47 4.03 -0.48 17.46
C THR A 47 5.27 -1.32 17.23
N LEU A 48 6.06 -0.93 16.24
CA LEU A 48 7.24 -1.66 15.76
C LEU A 48 8.48 -0.79 15.99
N ARG A 49 9.53 -1.36 16.57
CA ARG A 49 10.82 -0.71 16.78
C ARG A 49 11.92 -1.46 16.05
N ALA A 50 12.92 -0.76 15.52
CA ALA A 50 14.06 -1.42 14.90
C ALA A 50 14.79 -2.34 15.89
N VAL A 51 15.28 -3.48 15.40
CA VAL A 51 16.23 -4.34 16.09
C VAL A 51 17.61 -4.07 15.53
N GLY A 52 18.46 -3.39 16.30
CA GLY A 52 19.80 -3.00 15.87
C GLY A 52 20.03 -1.49 16.04
N GLU A 53 21.21 -1.04 15.59
CA GLU A 53 21.66 0.35 15.77
C GLU A 53 21.29 1.27 14.57
N ASP A 54 20.95 0.69 13.42
CA ASP A 54 20.68 1.45 12.19
C ASP A 54 19.35 2.24 12.23
N GLY A 55 18.49 1.95 13.21
CA GLY A 55 17.18 2.60 13.34
C GLY A 55 16.16 2.15 12.28
N LEU A 56 15.03 2.86 12.24
CA LEU A 56 14.01 2.67 11.20
C LEU A 56 14.25 3.67 10.04
N PRO A 57 14.08 3.25 8.78
CA PRO A 57 14.07 4.17 7.67
C PRO A 57 13.03 5.30 7.85
N SER A 58 13.39 6.52 7.45
CA SER A 58 12.48 7.66 7.41
C SER A 58 11.36 7.41 6.39
N TRP A 59 10.21 8.03 6.61
CA TRP A 59 9.04 7.88 5.76
C TRP A 59 8.21 9.17 5.70
N GLU A 60 7.33 9.24 4.72
CA GLU A 60 6.43 10.37 4.49
C GLU A 60 4.97 9.94 4.60
N PRO A 61 4.03 10.86 4.94
CA PRO A 61 2.61 10.55 5.02
C PRO A 61 2.08 9.85 3.77
N GLY A 62 1.33 8.76 3.96
CA GLY A 62 0.85 7.88 2.91
C GLY A 62 1.72 6.65 2.66
N ALA A 63 2.90 6.55 3.29
CA ALA A 63 3.76 5.39 3.15
C ALA A 63 3.18 4.12 3.80
N HIS A 64 3.57 2.99 3.24
CA HIS A 64 3.27 1.66 3.77
C HIS A 64 4.53 0.80 3.86
N ILE A 65 4.45 -0.25 4.66
CA ILE A 65 5.46 -1.30 4.77
C ILE A 65 4.85 -2.66 4.42
N ASP A 66 5.70 -3.59 3.97
CA ASP A 66 5.35 -5.00 3.97
C ASP A 66 5.76 -5.62 5.30
N LEU A 67 4.91 -6.44 5.89
CA LEU A 67 5.31 -7.39 6.94
C LEU A 67 5.41 -8.78 6.35
N VAL A 68 6.55 -9.43 6.57
CA VAL A 68 6.75 -10.84 6.28
C VAL A 68 6.26 -11.62 7.50
N LEU A 69 5.15 -12.32 7.30
CA LEU A 69 4.47 -13.10 8.32
C LEU A 69 4.85 -14.59 8.21
N GLY A 70 4.30 -15.44 9.05
CA GLY A 70 4.55 -16.87 9.01
C GLY A 70 4.33 -17.47 7.62
N ASP A 71 5.10 -18.51 7.28
CA ASP A 71 5.06 -19.23 6.00
C ASP A 71 5.36 -18.37 4.76
N GLY A 72 6.08 -17.24 4.92
CA GLY A 72 6.43 -16.33 3.84
C GLY A 72 5.28 -15.48 3.31
N LEU A 73 4.17 -15.43 4.03
CA LEU A 73 3.03 -14.59 3.70
C LEU A 73 3.39 -13.12 3.90
N ILE A 74 3.31 -12.32 2.85
CA ILE A 74 3.62 -10.88 2.88
C ILE A 74 2.31 -10.08 2.81
N ARG A 75 2.18 -9.06 3.69
CA ARG A 75 1.02 -8.16 3.68
C ARG A 75 1.46 -6.72 3.88
N GLN A 76 0.79 -5.82 3.17
CA GLN A 76 1.00 -4.38 3.21
C GLN A 76 0.18 -3.75 4.33
N TYR A 77 0.81 -2.80 5.05
CA TYR A 77 0.14 -2.00 6.08
C TYR A 77 0.62 -0.56 5.99
N SER A 78 -0.32 0.38 5.91
CA SER A 78 0.01 1.81 5.92
C SER A 78 0.56 2.23 7.27
N LEU A 79 1.59 3.06 7.25
CA LEU A 79 2.14 3.71 8.44
C LEU A 79 1.20 4.81 8.93
N CYS A 80 0.75 4.69 10.16
CA CYS A 80 -0.22 5.59 10.77
C CYS A 80 0.28 6.32 12.03
N GLY A 81 1.58 6.23 12.31
CA GLY A 81 2.24 6.98 13.39
C GLY A 81 2.63 8.39 12.99
N ASP A 82 3.50 9.00 13.78
CA ASP A 82 4.11 10.30 13.48
C ASP A 82 5.38 10.08 12.63
N PRO A 83 5.48 10.61 11.39
CA PRO A 83 6.68 10.49 10.58
C PRO A 83 7.94 11.11 11.21
N ARG A 84 7.79 12.00 12.18
CA ARG A 84 8.90 12.61 12.93
C ARG A 84 9.46 11.70 14.02
N ASP A 85 8.72 10.66 14.40
CA ASP A 85 9.21 9.64 15.31
C ASP A 85 10.11 8.66 14.56
N ALA A 86 11.42 8.85 14.68
CA ALA A 86 12.41 7.96 14.09
C ALA A 86 12.58 6.64 14.88
N GLY A 87 11.97 6.49 16.05
CA GLY A 87 12.12 5.35 16.93
C GLY A 87 11.14 4.22 16.65
N THR A 88 9.94 4.55 16.18
CA THR A 88 8.88 3.57 16.00
C THR A 88 8.10 3.75 14.69
N TRP A 89 7.61 2.64 14.18
CA TRP A 89 6.54 2.58 13.19
C TRP A 89 5.26 2.10 13.83
N ARG A 90 4.12 2.67 13.44
CA ARG A 90 2.80 2.24 13.89
C ARG A 90 1.95 1.85 12.71
N ILE A 91 1.23 0.72 12.83
CA ILE A 91 0.29 0.22 11.82
C ILE A 91 -1.02 -0.17 12.48
N GLY A 92 -2.12 -0.05 11.72
CA GLY A 92 -3.44 -0.56 12.09
C GLY A 92 -3.81 -1.77 11.22
N VAL A 93 -4.27 -2.85 11.83
CA VAL A 93 -4.56 -4.12 11.15
C VAL A 93 -6.01 -4.53 11.39
N LEU A 94 -6.83 -4.45 10.33
CA LEU A 94 -8.20 -4.99 10.34
C LEU A 94 -8.16 -6.49 10.05
N LYS A 95 -8.91 -7.29 10.80
CA LYS A 95 -8.99 -8.74 10.64
C LYS A 95 -9.85 -9.13 9.44
N GLU A 96 -9.21 -9.33 8.29
CA GLU A 96 -9.85 -9.63 6.98
C GLU A 96 -9.12 -10.71 6.18
N GLY A 97 -8.86 -11.85 6.61
CA GLY A 97 -8.17 -12.88 5.85
C GLY A 97 -6.92 -13.43 6.52
N PRO A 98 -6.16 -14.31 5.86
CA PRO A 98 -5.13 -15.12 6.51
C PRO A 98 -4.02 -14.31 7.18
N GLY A 99 -3.51 -13.27 6.49
CA GLY A 99 -2.40 -12.47 7.02
C GLY A 99 -2.79 -11.66 8.25
N SER A 100 -3.92 -10.93 8.18
CA SER A 100 -4.42 -10.17 9.32
C SER A 100 -4.86 -11.08 10.47
N THR A 101 -5.41 -12.26 10.18
CA THR A 101 -5.69 -13.28 11.21
C THR A 101 -4.42 -13.73 11.92
N PHE A 102 -3.33 -13.96 11.17
CA PHE A 102 -2.03 -14.29 11.77
C PHE A 102 -1.55 -13.16 12.71
N VAL A 103 -1.66 -11.90 12.28
CA VAL A 103 -1.30 -10.74 13.13
C VAL A 103 -2.14 -10.71 14.40
N HIS A 104 -3.47 -10.89 14.30
CA HIS A 104 -4.36 -10.86 15.45
C HIS A 104 -4.10 -11.97 16.45
N GLU A 105 -3.88 -13.20 15.97
CA GLU A 105 -3.89 -14.40 16.81
C GLU A 105 -2.49 -14.90 17.21
N ARG A 106 -1.47 -14.62 16.39
CA ARG A 106 -0.13 -15.19 16.58
C ARG A 106 0.91 -14.16 16.98
N VAL A 107 0.87 -12.96 16.41
CA VAL A 107 1.87 -11.93 16.74
C VAL A 107 1.64 -11.41 18.16
N GLN A 108 2.71 -11.37 18.95
CA GLN A 108 2.70 -10.90 20.33
C GLN A 108 3.77 -9.83 20.56
N VAL A 109 3.62 -9.05 21.62
CA VAL A 109 4.67 -8.14 22.10
C VAL A 109 5.92 -8.94 22.43
N GLY A 110 7.06 -8.49 21.93
CA GLY A 110 8.36 -9.17 22.03
C GLY A 110 8.72 -10.01 20.81
N ASP A 111 7.79 -10.27 19.90
CA ASP A 111 8.10 -10.97 18.65
C ASP A 111 8.94 -10.11 17.71
N ARG A 112 9.76 -10.80 16.90
CA ARG A 112 10.55 -10.19 15.84
C ARG A 112 9.93 -10.52 14.49
N LEU A 113 9.74 -9.50 13.67
CA LEU A 113 9.20 -9.62 12.31
C LEU A 113 10.18 -8.97 11.33
N THR A 114 10.15 -9.42 10.09
CA THR A 114 10.82 -8.74 8.99
C THR A 114 9.83 -7.78 8.34
N ALA A 115 10.24 -6.52 8.20
CA ALA A 115 9.52 -5.50 7.44
C ALA A 115 10.33 -5.10 6.20
N ARG A 116 9.64 -4.68 5.13
CA ARG A 116 10.24 -4.16 3.89
C ARG A 116 9.68 -2.79 3.58
N GLY A 117 10.51 -1.93 3.06
CA GLY A 117 10.14 -0.53 2.77
C GLY A 117 10.73 0.41 3.83
N PRO A 118 10.09 1.60 4.03
CA PRO A 118 8.78 2.03 3.53
C PRO A 118 8.77 2.36 2.03
N ARG A 119 7.58 2.27 1.42
CA ARG A 119 7.28 2.75 0.06
C ARG A 119 6.09 3.69 0.10
N ASN A 120 5.99 4.63 -0.84
CA ASN A 120 4.90 5.60 -0.85
C ASN A 120 4.39 5.86 -2.28
N HIS A 121 3.22 5.33 -2.58
CA HIS A 121 2.47 5.60 -3.81
C HIS A 121 1.21 6.45 -3.54
N PHE A 122 1.06 6.93 -2.30
CA PHE A 122 -0.04 7.78 -1.86
C PHE A 122 0.47 9.05 -1.17
N LEU A 123 1.52 9.64 -1.76
CA LEU A 123 2.24 10.78 -1.20
C LEU A 123 1.33 11.99 -0.99
N LEU A 124 1.38 12.60 0.20
CA LEU A 124 0.74 13.88 0.46
C LEU A 124 1.50 15.00 -0.27
N LYS A 125 0.93 15.50 -1.36
CA LYS A 125 1.47 16.64 -2.10
C LYS A 125 1.08 17.95 -1.38
N GLU A 126 1.97 18.94 -1.43
CA GLU A 126 1.69 20.24 -0.86
C GLU A 126 0.48 20.92 -1.50
N ALA A 127 -0.43 21.41 -0.65
CA ALA A 127 -1.59 22.17 -1.07
C ALA A 127 -2.05 23.09 0.06
N PRO A 128 -2.72 24.21 -0.24
CA PRO A 128 -3.27 25.10 0.78
C PRO A 128 -4.47 24.47 1.49
N ARG A 129 -5.16 23.50 0.87
CA ARG A 129 -6.37 22.86 1.40
C ARG A 129 -6.42 21.37 1.08
N TYR A 130 -7.00 20.61 2.01
CA TYR A 130 -7.22 19.18 1.82
C TYR A 130 -8.64 18.78 2.23
N LEU A 131 -9.22 17.88 1.45
CA LEU A 131 -10.36 17.07 1.85
C LEU A 131 -9.91 15.60 1.96
N PHE A 132 -9.97 15.06 3.16
CA PHE A 132 -9.69 13.66 3.42
C PHE A 132 -10.99 12.88 3.52
N LEU A 133 -11.09 11.77 2.80
CA LEU A 133 -12.21 10.84 2.80
C LEU A 133 -11.69 9.47 3.24
N ALA A 134 -12.12 9.00 4.40
CA ALA A 134 -11.67 7.73 4.96
C ALA A 134 -12.83 6.76 5.17
N GLY A 135 -12.63 5.48 4.79
CA GLY A 135 -13.60 4.40 4.99
C GLY A 135 -13.00 3.23 5.76
N GLY A 136 -13.51 2.94 6.96
CA GLY A 136 -13.03 1.83 7.79
C GLY A 136 -11.53 1.92 8.06
N ILE A 137 -10.77 0.84 7.75
CA ILE A 137 -9.32 0.82 7.97
C ILE A 137 -8.54 1.72 7.02
N GLY A 138 -9.15 2.23 5.94
CA GLY A 138 -8.57 3.25 5.07
C GLY A 138 -8.26 4.58 5.78
N VAL A 139 -8.63 4.72 7.03
CA VAL A 139 -8.18 5.83 7.87
C VAL A 139 -6.67 5.79 8.17
N THR A 140 -6.02 4.63 8.09
CA THR A 140 -4.60 4.47 8.48
C THR A 140 -3.63 5.36 7.70
N PRO A 141 -3.61 5.44 6.36
CA PRO A 141 -2.75 6.39 5.65
C PRO A 141 -3.18 7.84 5.88
N ILE A 142 -4.47 8.08 6.07
CA ILE A 142 -5.03 9.42 6.26
C ILE A 142 -4.62 10.04 7.61
N LEU A 143 -4.40 9.25 8.66
CA LEU A 143 -3.97 9.75 9.96
C LEU A 143 -2.67 10.54 9.88
N SER A 144 -1.65 9.97 9.25
CA SER A 144 -0.36 10.65 9.08
C SER A 144 -0.46 11.89 8.18
N MET A 145 -1.36 11.85 7.17
CA MET A 145 -1.64 13.01 6.31
C MET A 145 -2.33 14.15 7.06
N VAL A 146 -3.32 13.82 7.89
CA VAL A 146 -4.00 14.82 8.77
C VAL A 146 -3.00 15.48 9.69
N ALA A 147 -2.13 14.70 10.36
CA ALA A 147 -1.11 15.23 11.24
C ALA A 147 -0.12 16.16 10.51
N ALA A 148 0.27 15.78 9.28
CA ALA A 148 1.16 16.60 8.45
C ALA A 148 0.48 17.90 7.97
N ALA A 149 -0.77 17.82 7.50
CA ALA A 149 -1.54 19.00 7.08
C ALA A 149 -1.75 19.98 8.24
N GLU A 150 -2.04 19.47 9.44
CA GLU A 150 -2.14 20.27 10.67
C GLU A 150 -0.81 20.96 11.00
N ALA A 151 0.28 20.21 10.97
CA ALA A 151 1.61 20.76 11.25
C ALA A 151 2.07 21.82 10.23
N ALA A 152 1.63 21.68 8.97
CA ALA A 152 1.88 22.64 7.90
C ALA A 152 0.97 23.90 7.98
N GLY A 153 -0.04 23.91 8.86
CA GLY A 153 -1.02 25.00 8.97
C GLY A 153 -1.95 25.09 7.75
N ALA A 154 -2.11 24.01 7.00
CA ALA A 154 -3.04 23.97 5.88
C ALA A 154 -4.49 23.88 6.39
N GLU A 155 -5.43 24.33 5.57
CA GLU A 155 -6.85 24.08 5.82
C GLU A 155 -7.18 22.64 5.46
N TRP A 156 -7.85 21.91 6.33
CA TRP A 156 -8.25 20.54 6.04
C TRP A 156 -9.53 20.13 6.76
N ARG A 157 -10.22 19.16 6.16
CA ARG A 157 -11.37 18.46 6.77
C ARG A 157 -11.22 16.96 6.52
N LEU A 158 -11.73 16.15 7.43
CA LEU A 158 -11.80 14.70 7.32
C LEU A 158 -13.25 14.25 7.44
N LEU A 159 -13.76 13.56 6.43
CA LEU A 159 -15.00 12.80 6.49
C LEU A 159 -14.65 11.31 6.68
N TYR A 160 -14.94 10.75 7.86
CA TYR A 160 -14.59 9.40 8.21
C TYR A 160 -15.83 8.54 8.43
N GLY A 161 -16.00 7.51 7.59
CA GLY A 161 -17.07 6.53 7.64
C GLY A 161 -16.60 5.15 8.08
N GLY A 162 -17.55 4.39 8.62
CA GLY A 162 -17.35 2.99 8.99
C GLY A 162 -18.70 2.29 9.16
N ARG A 163 -18.71 0.97 9.16
CA ARG A 163 -19.99 0.22 9.30
C ARG A 163 -20.70 0.51 10.61
N ARG A 164 -19.95 0.59 11.71
CA ARG A 164 -20.42 0.88 13.08
C ARG A 164 -19.34 1.62 13.83
N ARG A 165 -19.72 2.47 14.76
CA ARG A 165 -18.79 3.26 15.58
C ARG A 165 -17.78 2.38 16.33
N SER A 166 -18.21 1.25 16.86
CA SER A 166 -17.33 0.31 17.59
C SER A 166 -16.26 -0.35 16.71
N ALA A 167 -16.43 -0.37 15.37
CA ALA A 167 -15.47 -0.89 14.41
C ALA A 167 -14.61 0.21 13.74
N MET A 168 -14.76 1.47 14.17
CA MET A 168 -13.98 2.61 13.68
C MET A 168 -12.80 2.86 14.60
N ALA A 169 -11.60 2.65 14.06
CA ALA A 169 -10.37 2.84 14.82
C ALA A 169 -9.96 4.31 14.91
N PHE A 170 -9.12 4.65 15.88
CA PHE A 170 -8.49 5.97 16.06
C PHE A 170 -9.45 7.12 16.34
N LEU A 171 -10.67 6.85 16.82
CA LEU A 171 -11.66 7.89 17.10
C LEU A 171 -11.18 8.87 18.19
N ASP A 172 -10.53 8.36 19.24
CA ASP A 172 -10.00 9.20 20.34
C ASP A 172 -8.88 10.12 19.83
N GLU A 173 -7.99 9.61 18.98
CA GLU A 173 -6.91 10.41 18.37
C GLU A 173 -7.46 11.50 17.44
N LEU A 174 -8.48 11.18 16.67
CA LEU A 174 -9.12 12.13 15.77
C LEU A 174 -9.97 13.17 16.50
N SER A 175 -10.47 12.84 17.69
CA SER A 175 -11.34 13.74 18.48
C SER A 175 -10.67 15.07 18.85
N VAL A 176 -9.33 15.11 18.94
CA VAL A 176 -8.56 16.32 19.28
C VAL A 176 -8.72 17.43 18.24
N TYR A 177 -9.10 17.09 17.02
CA TYR A 177 -9.26 18.03 15.90
C TYR A 177 -10.66 18.67 15.82
N GLY A 178 -11.59 18.25 16.70
CA GLY A 178 -12.92 18.85 16.83
C GLY A 178 -13.74 18.81 15.55
N GLU A 179 -14.33 19.93 15.18
CA GLU A 179 -15.27 20.05 14.05
C GLU A 179 -14.65 19.80 12.67
N ARG A 180 -13.32 19.73 12.56
CA ARG A 180 -12.64 19.38 11.30
C ARG A 180 -12.77 17.91 10.95
N VAL A 181 -13.17 17.07 11.90
CA VAL A 181 -13.36 15.63 11.72
C VAL A 181 -14.82 15.27 11.87
N GLU A 182 -15.41 14.82 10.80
CA GLU A 182 -16.80 14.38 10.76
C GLU A 182 -16.85 12.85 10.80
N ILE A 183 -17.31 12.27 11.92
CA ILE A 183 -17.44 10.83 12.13
C ILE A 183 -18.85 10.38 11.76
N ARG A 184 -18.97 9.50 10.74
CA ARG A 184 -20.24 9.02 10.17
C ARG A 184 -20.33 7.49 10.15
N PRO A 185 -20.65 6.82 11.28
CA PRO A 185 -21.00 5.41 11.26
C PRO A 185 -22.25 5.15 10.42
N GLN A 186 -22.17 4.13 9.54
CA GLN A 186 -23.23 3.85 8.56
C GLN A 186 -24.56 3.40 9.21
N ASP A 187 -24.48 2.69 10.34
CA ASP A 187 -25.66 2.27 11.10
C ASP A 187 -26.39 3.42 11.80
N GLU A 188 -25.73 4.57 12.01
CA GLU A 188 -26.33 5.78 12.60
C GLU A 188 -26.77 6.79 11.53
N PHE A 189 -26.01 6.95 10.43
CA PHE A 189 -26.15 8.05 9.47
C PHE A 189 -26.37 7.61 8.02
N GLY A 190 -26.30 6.32 7.71
CA GLY A 190 -26.31 5.82 6.33
C GLY A 190 -24.93 5.96 5.66
N LEU A 191 -24.91 5.91 4.32
CA LEU A 191 -23.68 6.10 3.55
C LEU A 191 -23.14 7.53 3.68
N LEU A 192 -21.82 7.67 3.46
CA LEU A 192 -21.18 8.99 3.43
C LEU A 192 -21.77 9.86 2.32
N ASP A 193 -22.07 11.11 2.63
CA ASP A 193 -22.44 12.13 1.64
C ASP A 193 -21.18 12.67 0.94
N LEU A 194 -20.65 11.86 0.04
CA LEU A 194 -19.47 12.23 -0.76
C LEU A 194 -19.76 13.41 -1.68
N GLU A 195 -20.95 13.43 -2.28
CA GLU A 195 -21.35 14.52 -3.18
C GLU A 195 -21.43 15.85 -2.43
N GLY A 196 -22.05 15.89 -1.25
CA GLY A 196 -22.12 17.08 -0.41
C GLY A 196 -20.73 17.58 0.00
N ALA A 197 -19.85 16.66 0.45
CA ALA A 197 -18.48 17.01 0.83
C ALA A 197 -17.66 17.54 -0.36
N LEU A 198 -17.80 16.94 -1.55
CA LEU A 198 -17.08 17.35 -2.75
C LEU A 198 -17.59 18.65 -3.37
N ARG A 199 -18.86 19.00 -3.20
CA ARG A 199 -19.41 20.32 -3.62
C ARG A 199 -18.80 21.49 -2.85
N GLU A 200 -18.28 21.27 -1.66
CA GLU A 200 -17.60 22.29 -0.85
C GLU A 200 -16.13 22.48 -1.24
N VAL A 201 -15.59 21.61 -2.12
CA VAL A 201 -14.22 21.70 -2.60
C VAL A 201 -14.00 22.96 -3.43
N THR A 202 -12.99 23.74 -3.10
CA THR A 202 -12.61 24.96 -3.78
C THR A 202 -11.31 24.78 -4.57
N SER A 203 -11.01 25.73 -5.45
CA SER A 203 -9.73 25.71 -6.19
C SER A 203 -8.52 25.61 -5.28
N GLY A 204 -7.58 24.75 -5.60
CA GLY A 204 -6.38 24.47 -4.80
C GLY A 204 -6.57 23.44 -3.67
N THR A 205 -7.77 22.83 -3.56
CA THR A 205 -7.98 21.71 -2.64
C THR A 205 -7.54 20.40 -3.30
N LEU A 206 -6.72 19.61 -2.62
CA LEU A 206 -6.46 18.21 -2.98
C LEU A 206 -7.38 17.28 -2.18
N VAL A 207 -7.93 16.29 -2.88
CA VAL A 207 -8.81 15.29 -2.28
C VAL A 207 -8.07 13.97 -2.17
N TYR A 208 -7.99 13.42 -0.96
CA TYR A 208 -7.40 12.11 -0.68
C TYR A 208 -8.48 11.16 -0.19
N CYS A 209 -8.60 10.00 -0.82
CA CYS A 209 -9.62 9.01 -0.48
C CYS A 209 -9.01 7.62 -0.30
N CYS A 210 -9.24 7.00 0.86
CA CYS A 210 -8.87 5.61 1.11
C CYS A 210 -10.00 4.89 1.86
N GLY A 211 -10.41 3.73 1.34
CA GLY A 211 -11.53 2.97 1.90
C GLY A 211 -11.93 1.78 1.01
N PRO A 212 -13.10 1.19 1.27
CA PRO A 212 -13.60 0.07 0.47
C PRO A 212 -13.92 0.50 -0.96
N GLU A 213 -13.76 -0.42 -1.92
CA GLU A 213 -13.92 -0.16 -3.36
C GLU A 213 -15.23 0.59 -3.74
N PRO A 214 -16.41 0.26 -3.17
CA PRO A 214 -17.63 1.03 -3.48
C PRO A 214 -17.55 2.52 -3.12
N MET A 215 -16.81 2.86 -2.05
CA MET A 215 -16.60 4.25 -1.64
C MET A 215 -15.64 4.96 -2.59
N LEU A 216 -14.56 4.29 -3.00
CA LEU A 216 -13.58 4.83 -3.93
C LEU A 216 -14.22 5.09 -5.30
N ALA A 217 -14.97 4.13 -5.82
CA ALA A 217 -15.69 4.28 -7.09
C ALA A 217 -16.72 5.44 -7.03
N ALA A 218 -17.47 5.56 -5.93
CA ALA A 218 -18.40 6.67 -5.74
C ALA A 218 -17.68 8.03 -5.66
N ALA A 219 -16.52 8.10 -5.01
CA ALA A 219 -15.71 9.33 -4.96
C ALA A 219 -15.18 9.71 -6.34
N GLU A 220 -14.70 8.74 -7.13
CA GLU A 220 -14.26 8.94 -8.52
C GLU A 220 -15.40 9.46 -9.41
N GLU A 221 -16.58 8.84 -9.34
CA GLU A 221 -17.77 9.24 -10.09
C GLU A 221 -18.23 10.66 -9.72
N CYS A 222 -18.32 10.97 -8.41
CA CYS A 222 -18.71 12.30 -7.94
C CYS A 222 -17.70 13.36 -8.36
N CYS A 223 -16.40 13.11 -8.25
CA CYS A 223 -15.36 14.03 -8.71
C CYS A 223 -15.48 14.31 -10.22
N GLY A 224 -15.67 13.26 -11.02
CA GLY A 224 -15.89 13.40 -12.46
C GLY A 224 -17.12 14.25 -12.78
N ALA A 225 -18.26 13.98 -12.13
CA ALA A 225 -19.51 14.70 -12.33
C ALA A 225 -19.45 16.19 -11.92
N LEU A 226 -18.71 16.50 -10.85
CA LEU A 226 -18.55 17.85 -10.32
C LEU A 226 -17.38 18.63 -10.92
N GLY A 227 -16.53 17.98 -11.75
CA GLY A 227 -15.32 18.58 -12.29
C GLY A 227 -14.24 18.86 -11.20
N VAL A 228 -14.28 18.11 -10.11
CA VAL A 228 -13.28 18.20 -9.04
C VAL A 228 -12.02 17.46 -9.49
N GLY A 229 -10.97 18.21 -9.82
CA GLY A 229 -9.65 17.64 -10.09
C GLY A 229 -8.86 17.33 -8.83
N GLY A 230 -7.78 16.55 -8.99
CA GLY A 230 -6.83 16.31 -7.88
C GLY A 230 -7.26 15.23 -6.88
N LEU A 231 -8.25 14.39 -7.21
CA LEU A 231 -8.54 13.20 -6.42
C LEU A 231 -7.36 12.21 -6.49
N ARG A 232 -6.94 11.75 -5.31
CA ARG A 232 -5.93 10.70 -5.12
C ARG A 232 -6.54 9.60 -4.30
N THR A 233 -6.40 8.37 -4.78
CA THR A 233 -6.99 7.20 -4.11
C THR A 233 -5.90 6.18 -3.77
N GLU A 234 -6.03 5.54 -2.62
CA GLU A 234 -5.27 4.34 -2.28
C GLU A 234 -6.24 3.17 -2.10
N ARG A 235 -5.90 2.03 -2.69
CA ARG A 235 -6.67 0.80 -2.65
C ARG A 235 -5.90 -0.31 -1.94
N PHE A 236 -6.56 -0.97 -0.99
CA PHE A 236 -5.99 -2.14 -0.31
C PHE A 236 -6.39 -3.46 -0.96
N SER A 237 -7.27 -3.41 -1.94
CA SER A 237 -7.71 -4.56 -2.73
C SER A 237 -7.49 -4.30 -4.22
N PRO A 238 -7.19 -5.32 -5.01
CA PRO A 238 -7.02 -5.17 -6.44
C PRO A 238 -8.32 -4.72 -7.11
N LYS A 239 -8.21 -3.89 -8.15
CA LYS A 239 -9.34 -3.61 -9.04
C LYS A 239 -9.76 -4.90 -9.77
N ALA A 240 -11.07 -5.12 -9.91
CA ALA A 240 -11.55 -6.11 -10.86
C ALA A 240 -11.17 -5.66 -12.27
N VAL A 241 -10.44 -6.51 -12.99
CA VAL A 241 -10.03 -6.23 -14.37
C VAL A 241 -10.96 -7.00 -15.30
N GLU A 242 -11.69 -6.26 -16.12
CA GLU A 242 -12.44 -6.81 -17.25
C GLU A 242 -11.54 -6.77 -18.49
N GLY A 243 -11.38 -7.88 -19.18
CA GLY A 243 -10.61 -7.94 -20.44
C GLY A 243 -10.32 -9.37 -20.86
N VAL A 244 -10.04 -9.53 -22.16
CA VAL A 244 -9.58 -10.79 -22.71
C VAL A 244 -8.05 -10.84 -22.57
N ASP A 245 -7.55 -11.90 -21.96
CA ASP A 245 -6.12 -12.12 -21.84
C ASP A 245 -5.59 -12.73 -23.14
N GLU A 246 -5.00 -11.89 -24.00
CA GLU A 246 -4.28 -12.37 -25.18
C GLU A 246 -2.82 -12.64 -24.85
N ALA A 247 -2.23 -13.62 -25.53
CA ALA A 247 -0.80 -13.91 -25.37
C ALA A 247 0.04 -12.88 -26.16
N PHE A 248 1.16 -12.43 -25.57
CA PHE A 248 2.08 -11.46 -26.17
C PHE A 248 3.53 -11.79 -25.82
N ASP A 249 4.47 -11.12 -26.47
CA ASP A 249 5.90 -11.32 -26.25
C ASP A 249 6.48 -10.20 -25.38
N VAL A 250 7.37 -10.53 -24.45
CA VAL A 250 8.15 -9.58 -23.66
C VAL A 250 9.63 -9.78 -23.95
N GLU A 251 10.28 -8.75 -24.43
CA GLU A 251 11.73 -8.67 -24.53
C GLU A 251 12.32 -8.11 -23.25
N LEU A 252 13.26 -8.82 -22.65
CA LEU A 252 14.04 -8.42 -21.49
C LEU A 252 15.28 -7.71 -21.99
N ALA A 253 15.31 -6.37 -21.92
CA ALA A 253 16.35 -5.54 -22.56
C ALA A 253 17.76 -5.82 -22.03
N LEU A 254 17.89 -6.10 -20.73
CA LEU A 254 19.20 -6.33 -20.10
C LEU A 254 19.83 -7.66 -20.53
N SER A 255 19.01 -8.67 -20.83
CA SER A 255 19.48 -10.01 -21.23
C SER A 255 19.31 -10.32 -22.71
N GLY A 256 18.56 -9.51 -23.46
CA GLY A 256 18.20 -9.73 -24.87
C GLY A 256 17.29 -10.93 -25.10
N ARG A 257 16.68 -11.49 -24.02
CA ARG A 257 15.81 -12.67 -24.11
C ARG A 257 14.39 -12.23 -24.41
N THR A 258 13.70 -12.99 -25.25
CA THR A 258 12.26 -12.83 -25.47
C THR A 258 11.50 -13.98 -24.83
N LEU A 259 10.48 -13.62 -24.04
CA LEU A 259 9.61 -14.57 -23.35
C LEU A 259 8.17 -14.44 -23.85
N ARG A 260 7.51 -15.57 -24.09
CA ARG A 260 6.08 -15.60 -24.42
C ARG A 260 5.26 -15.56 -23.14
N ILE A 261 4.39 -14.58 -23.01
CA ILE A 261 3.42 -14.45 -21.92
C ILE A 261 2.11 -15.06 -22.39
N GLU A 262 1.77 -16.21 -21.85
CA GLU A 262 0.54 -16.91 -22.19
C GLU A 262 -0.71 -16.20 -21.61
N ALA A 263 -1.87 -16.45 -22.19
CA ALA A 263 -3.13 -16.01 -21.63
C ALA A 263 -3.31 -16.52 -20.19
N GLY A 264 -3.77 -15.65 -19.29
CA GLY A 264 -3.95 -16.00 -17.87
C GLY A 264 -2.66 -16.12 -17.05
N ARG A 265 -1.49 -15.79 -17.62
CA ARG A 265 -0.22 -15.72 -16.91
C ARG A 265 0.24 -14.26 -16.77
N SER A 266 0.80 -13.92 -15.62
CA SER A 266 1.45 -12.61 -15.46
C SER A 266 2.85 -12.59 -16.08
N ILE A 267 3.33 -11.38 -16.39
CA ILE A 267 4.73 -11.17 -16.80
C ILE A 267 5.63 -11.63 -15.65
N LEU A 268 5.34 -11.22 -14.41
CA LEU A 268 6.11 -11.56 -13.21
C LEU A 268 6.32 -13.07 -13.08
N GLU A 269 5.24 -13.87 -13.12
CA GLU A 269 5.35 -15.33 -13.03
C GLU A 269 6.23 -15.93 -14.12
N THR A 270 6.17 -15.37 -15.33
CA THR A 270 6.90 -15.88 -16.48
C THR A 270 8.39 -15.55 -16.39
N VAL A 271 8.74 -14.32 -15.99
CA VAL A 271 10.15 -13.92 -15.82
C VAL A 271 10.81 -14.64 -14.65
N GLU A 272 10.11 -14.85 -13.54
CA GLU A 272 10.59 -15.64 -12.40
C GLU A 272 10.88 -17.10 -12.82
N LYS A 273 9.98 -17.74 -13.57
CA LYS A 273 10.19 -19.09 -14.12
C LYS A 273 11.38 -19.16 -15.08
N ALA A 274 11.65 -18.07 -15.77
CA ALA A 274 12.82 -17.95 -16.65
C ALA A 274 14.12 -17.68 -15.89
N GLY A 275 14.08 -17.58 -14.54
CA GLY A 275 15.23 -17.36 -13.68
C GLY A 275 15.63 -15.89 -13.55
N VAL A 276 14.75 -14.95 -13.88
CA VAL A 276 14.97 -13.52 -13.66
C VAL A 276 14.42 -13.16 -12.30
N ASN A 277 15.27 -12.62 -11.42
CA ASN A 277 14.86 -12.17 -10.09
C ASN A 277 14.24 -10.77 -10.17
N VAL A 278 13.00 -10.65 -9.76
CA VAL A 278 12.28 -9.38 -9.68
C VAL A 278 11.74 -9.22 -8.26
N LEU A 279 11.90 -8.03 -7.70
CA LEU A 279 11.28 -7.72 -6.42
C LEU A 279 9.76 -7.75 -6.58
N SER A 280 9.10 -8.50 -5.74
CA SER A 280 7.64 -8.61 -5.74
C SER A 280 7.10 -8.81 -4.34
N SER A 281 5.87 -8.37 -4.07
CA SER A 281 5.24 -8.50 -2.76
C SER A 281 3.77 -8.93 -2.89
N CYS A 282 2.82 -8.02 -3.11
CA CYS A 282 1.39 -8.35 -3.13
C CYS A 282 0.99 -9.30 -4.27
N ARG A 283 1.60 -9.21 -5.44
CA ARG A 283 1.24 -9.91 -6.69
C ARG A 283 -0.18 -9.60 -7.20
N GLU A 284 -0.76 -8.52 -6.72
CA GLU A 284 -2.15 -8.10 -6.94
C GLU A 284 -2.26 -6.67 -7.49
N GLY A 285 -1.11 -6.03 -7.80
CA GLY A 285 -1.07 -4.68 -8.38
C GLY A 285 -1.44 -3.55 -7.42
N THR A 286 -1.23 -3.74 -6.10
CA THR A 286 -1.60 -2.75 -5.08
C THR A 286 -0.41 -2.13 -4.35
N CYS A 287 0.81 -2.69 -4.45
CA CYS A 287 1.94 -2.28 -3.61
C CYS A 287 3.12 -1.63 -4.35
N GLY A 288 3.13 -1.61 -5.67
CA GLY A 288 4.19 -1.02 -6.47
C GLY A 288 5.53 -1.77 -6.52
N THR A 289 5.74 -2.83 -5.70
CA THR A 289 7.05 -3.49 -5.57
C THR A 289 7.60 -4.07 -6.87
N CYS A 290 6.73 -4.48 -7.79
CA CYS A 290 7.09 -5.04 -9.09
C CYS A 290 7.05 -4.00 -10.23
N GLU A 291 7.16 -2.72 -9.90
CA GLU A 291 7.27 -1.67 -10.90
C GLU A 291 8.47 -1.91 -11.80
N THR A 292 8.25 -1.85 -13.10
CA THR A 292 9.27 -2.15 -14.10
C THR A 292 9.19 -1.12 -15.21
N PRO A 293 10.33 -0.51 -15.63
CA PRO A 293 10.35 0.42 -16.74
C PRO A 293 9.95 -0.24 -18.07
N VAL A 294 9.13 0.45 -18.84
CA VAL A 294 8.73 0.08 -20.21
C VAL A 294 9.57 0.89 -21.20
N LEU A 295 10.36 0.20 -22.00
CA LEU A 295 11.26 0.82 -22.99
C LEU A 295 10.62 0.93 -24.37
N ASP A 296 9.68 0.01 -24.70
CA ASP A 296 8.94 0.02 -25.97
C ASP A 296 7.66 -0.80 -25.84
N GLY A 297 6.64 -0.40 -26.60
CA GLY A 297 5.31 -1.02 -26.57
C GLY A 297 4.31 -0.27 -25.70
N GLU A 298 3.05 -0.66 -25.74
CA GLU A 298 1.96 -0.01 -25.00
C GLU A 298 1.47 -0.92 -23.86
N PRO A 299 1.65 -0.53 -22.58
CA PRO A 299 1.17 -1.31 -21.46
C PRO A 299 -0.36 -1.22 -21.30
N ASP A 300 -1.00 -2.35 -20.98
CA ASP A 300 -2.37 -2.44 -20.49
C ASP A 300 -2.33 -2.43 -18.96
N HIS A 301 -2.44 -1.25 -18.38
CA HIS A 301 -2.35 -1.04 -16.93
C HIS A 301 -3.56 -1.63 -16.21
N ARG A 302 -3.31 -2.59 -15.31
CA ARG A 302 -4.33 -3.29 -14.52
C ARG A 302 -4.11 -3.14 -13.01
N ASP A 303 -3.09 -2.39 -12.64
CA ASP A 303 -2.75 -2.08 -11.25
C ASP A 303 -3.68 -1.00 -10.66
N SER A 304 -3.57 -0.82 -9.35
CA SER A 304 -4.26 0.25 -8.60
C SER A 304 -3.29 1.30 -8.05
N VAL A 305 -2.04 1.29 -8.54
CA VAL A 305 -0.93 2.11 -8.02
C VAL A 305 -0.73 3.37 -8.85
N LEU A 306 -0.60 3.20 -10.17
CA LEU A 306 -0.29 4.31 -11.08
C LEU A 306 -1.47 5.27 -11.21
N THR A 307 -1.18 6.57 -11.19
CA THR A 307 -2.11 7.63 -11.51
C THR A 307 -2.46 7.64 -13.02
N GLU A 308 -3.50 8.34 -13.41
CA GLU A 308 -3.85 8.48 -14.84
C GLU A 308 -2.74 9.17 -15.63
N GLU A 309 -2.02 10.13 -15.03
CA GLU A 309 -0.88 10.82 -15.64
C GLU A 309 0.28 9.85 -15.90
N GLU A 310 0.64 9.03 -14.89
CA GLU A 310 1.71 8.03 -15.00
C GLU A 310 1.35 6.91 -15.99
N ARG A 311 0.08 6.50 -16.06
CA ARG A 311 -0.41 5.55 -17.07
C ARG A 311 -0.34 6.13 -18.48
N ALA A 312 -0.67 7.41 -18.63
CA ALA A 312 -0.60 8.09 -19.93
C ALA A 312 0.83 8.30 -20.42
N ASP A 313 1.79 8.47 -19.49
CA ASP A 313 3.21 8.54 -19.81
C ASP A 313 3.76 7.18 -20.30
N GLY A 314 3.24 6.07 -19.78
CA GLY A 314 3.55 4.70 -20.20
C GLY A 314 4.98 4.23 -19.86
N GLY A 315 5.73 5.01 -19.08
CA GLY A 315 7.14 4.73 -18.76
C GLY A 315 7.36 3.55 -17.81
N PHE A 316 6.34 3.14 -17.06
CA PHE A 316 6.42 2.06 -16.06
C PHE A 316 5.18 1.20 -16.06
N MET A 317 5.29 -0.03 -15.56
CA MET A 317 4.15 -0.91 -15.36
C MET A 317 4.34 -1.85 -14.16
N MET A 318 3.24 -2.30 -13.58
CA MET A 318 3.23 -3.34 -12.54
C MET A 318 3.14 -4.72 -13.18
N ILE A 319 4.26 -5.41 -13.35
CA ILE A 319 4.35 -6.67 -14.11
C ILE A 319 3.63 -7.87 -13.48
N CYS A 320 3.15 -7.74 -12.24
CA CYS A 320 2.37 -8.78 -11.58
C CYS A 320 0.93 -8.90 -12.12
N VAL A 321 0.36 -7.81 -12.69
CA VAL A 321 -1.03 -7.77 -13.16
C VAL A 321 -1.19 -7.13 -14.55
N SER A 322 -0.37 -6.14 -14.89
CA SER A 322 -0.47 -5.41 -16.16
C SER A 322 0.02 -6.26 -17.33
N ARG A 323 -0.49 -5.98 -18.53
CA ARG A 323 -0.24 -6.74 -19.76
C ARG A 323 0.15 -5.80 -20.91
N ALA A 324 0.17 -6.29 -22.12
CA ALA A 324 0.36 -5.49 -23.34
C ALA A 324 -0.97 -5.22 -24.02
N ARG A 325 -1.16 -4.01 -24.56
CA ARG A 325 -2.24 -3.70 -25.52
C ARG A 325 -1.92 -4.19 -26.94
N GLY A 326 -0.67 -4.47 -27.23
CA GLY A 326 -0.19 -5.01 -28.49
C GLY A 326 0.40 -6.40 -28.35
N SER A 327 1.14 -6.83 -29.37
CA SER A 327 1.75 -8.16 -29.42
C SER A 327 3.13 -8.25 -28.71
N ARG A 328 3.72 -7.11 -28.32
CA ARG A 328 5.09 -7.04 -27.74
C ARG A 328 5.25 -5.88 -26.78
N LEU A 329 6.06 -6.11 -25.74
CA LEU A 329 6.66 -5.10 -24.86
C LEU A 329 8.17 -5.29 -24.77
N VAL A 330 8.90 -4.23 -24.51
CA VAL A 330 10.31 -4.26 -24.10
C VAL A 330 10.43 -3.69 -22.71
N LEU A 331 10.94 -4.48 -21.78
CA LEU A 331 11.06 -4.11 -20.38
C LEU A 331 12.54 -4.07 -19.95
N GLU A 332 12.89 -3.17 -19.04
CA GLU A 332 14.21 -3.08 -18.45
C GLU A 332 14.42 -4.20 -17.40
N LEU A 333 14.59 -5.43 -17.89
CA LEU A 333 14.82 -6.66 -17.11
C LEU A 333 15.95 -7.48 -17.70
#